data_567b3f2481e69c227f2885b2b1a10c5d
#
_entry.id   567b3f2481e69c227f2885b2b1a10c5d
#
_cell.length_a   1.000
_cell.length_b   1.000
_cell.length_c   1.000
_cell.angle_alpha   90.00
_cell.angle_beta   90.00
_cell.angle_gamma   90.00
#
_symmetry.space_group_name_H-M   'P 1'
#
loop_
_entity.id
_entity.type
_entity.pdbx_description
1 polymer ?
#
loop_
_entity_poly.entity_id
_entity_poly.type
_entity_poly.pdbx_seq_one_letter_code
_entity_poly.pdbx_strand_id
1 'polypeptide(L)'
;MNFIRIMAVLALVTVGSQASAQPKSLRDQIIGTWNFVVAEVVAPDGKKSFPFGETPKGIIIFTADGRFAQIHVASDVPKIASNNRLTGTPEEYATIMRRSISVFGSYSVNEEKKTVTFKIVSSTYPNWEGEAQERSIDKLTADEFVNTNHNVAGGRGSASNFYKRAN
;
A
#
# COMPACT_ATOMS: atom_id res chain seq x y z
N MET A 1 -81.64 1.19 22.37
CA MET A 1 -80.39 1.85 22.88
C MET A 1 -79.21 1.05 22.37
N ASN A 2 -78.61 1.52 21.24
CA ASN A 2 -77.48 0.82 20.62
C ASN A 2 -76.18 1.51 21.01
N PHE A 3 -75.34 0.81 21.76
CA PHE A 3 -73.93 1.26 22.09
C PHE A 3 -73.01 0.84 21.00
N ILE A 4 -72.53 1.78 20.19
CA ILE A 4 -71.45 1.59 19.23
C ILE A 4 -70.13 1.67 20.01
N ARG A 5 -69.35 0.56 20.05
CA ARG A 5 -67.99 0.51 20.58
C ARG A 5 -67.03 0.88 19.44
N ILE A 6 -66.38 2.03 19.54
CA ILE A 6 -65.29 2.45 18.65
C ILE A 6 -64.02 1.83 19.19
N MET A 7 -63.46 0.87 18.44
CA MET A 7 -62.11 0.38 18.68
C MET A 7 -61.08 1.29 17.97
N ALA A 8 -60.29 2.00 18.74
CA ALA A 8 -59.15 2.75 18.22
C ALA A 8 -57.96 1.79 18.01
N VAL A 9 -57.60 1.58 16.76
CA VAL A 9 -56.37 0.83 16.41
C VAL A 9 -55.19 1.79 16.46
N LEU A 10 -54.33 1.60 17.45
CA LEU A 10 -53.07 2.36 17.57
C LEU A 10 -52.01 1.71 16.66
N ALA A 11 -51.71 2.32 15.52
CA ALA A 11 -50.64 1.88 14.64
C ALA A 11 -49.29 2.34 15.19
N LEU A 12 -48.50 1.39 15.70
CA LEU A 12 -47.14 1.64 16.15
C LEU A 12 -46.21 1.74 14.92
N VAL A 13 -45.83 2.96 14.54
CA VAL A 13 -44.85 3.20 13.50
C VAL A 13 -43.45 3.03 14.11
N THR A 14 -42.79 1.89 13.88
CA THR A 14 -41.39 1.68 14.23
C THR A 14 -40.53 2.40 13.20
N VAL A 15 -40.00 3.57 13.56
CA VAL A 15 -38.95 4.27 12.80
C VAL A 15 -37.66 3.48 12.99
N GLY A 16 -37.36 2.62 12.03
CA GLY A 16 -36.05 1.93 11.97
C GLY A 16 -34.94 2.95 11.73
N SER A 17 -34.13 3.23 12.75
CA SER A 17 -32.91 4.03 12.60
C SER A 17 -31.96 3.26 11.68
N GLN A 18 -31.82 3.70 10.43
CA GLN A 18 -30.76 3.26 9.57
C GLN A 18 -29.45 3.81 10.12
N ALA A 19 -28.67 2.97 10.79
CA ALA A 19 -27.31 3.30 11.18
C ALA A 19 -26.49 3.50 9.89
N SER A 20 -26.27 4.76 9.51
CA SER A 20 -25.36 5.12 8.43
C SER A 20 -23.96 4.68 8.85
N ALA A 21 -23.38 3.67 8.18
CA ALA A 21 -22.04 3.24 8.46
C ALA A 21 -21.07 4.41 8.21
N GLN A 22 -20.39 4.87 9.26
CA GLN A 22 -19.40 5.93 9.14
C GLN A 22 -18.32 5.50 8.11
N PRO A 23 -17.91 6.39 7.19
CA PRO A 23 -16.87 6.07 6.23
C PRO A 23 -15.60 5.62 6.98
N LYS A 24 -15.02 4.51 6.55
CA LYS A 24 -13.77 4.00 7.14
C LYS A 24 -12.67 5.03 6.97
N SER A 25 -11.85 5.22 8.00
CA SER A 25 -10.64 6.04 7.94
C SER A 25 -9.66 5.52 6.88
N LEU A 26 -8.75 6.35 6.37
CA LEU A 26 -7.69 5.89 5.46
C LEU A 26 -6.83 4.83 6.15
N ARG A 27 -6.58 5.01 7.47
CA ARG A 27 -5.87 4.00 8.28
C ARG A 27 -6.57 2.65 8.24
N ASP A 28 -7.89 2.60 8.42
CA ASP A 28 -8.65 1.33 8.41
C ASP A 28 -8.72 0.73 7.01
N GLN A 29 -8.80 1.57 5.99
CA GLN A 29 -8.86 1.14 4.59
C GLN A 29 -7.54 0.55 4.10
N ILE A 30 -6.37 1.05 4.55
CA ILE A 30 -5.06 0.59 4.09
C ILE A 30 -4.70 -0.79 4.66
N ILE A 31 -5.25 -1.18 5.83
CA ILE A 31 -4.95 -2.46 6.49
C ILE A 31 -5.24 -3.63 5.56
N GLY A 32 -4.33 -4.60 5.54
CA GLY A 32 -4.42 -5.84 4.77
C GLY A 32 -3.24 -6.04 3.83
N THR A 33 -3.40 -6.97 2.90
CA THR A 33 -2.38 -7.33 1.91
C THR A 33 -2.74 -6.75 0.56
N TRP A 34 -1.73 -6.20 -0.11
CA TRP A 34 -1.86 -5.58 -1.42
C TRP A 34 -0.81 -6.15 -2.37
N ASN A 35 -1.26 -6.69 -3.49
CA ASN A 35 -0.40 -7.18 -4.56
C ASN A 35 0.21 -6.00 -5.32
N PHE A 36 1.51 -6.01 -5.49
CA PHE A 36 2.24 -5.01 -6.24
C PHE A 36 1.97 -5.16 -7.74
N VAL A 37 1.59 -4.07 -8.40
CA VAL A 37 1.27 -4.04 -9.83
C VAL A 37 2.44 -3.49 -10.62
N VAL A 38 2.92 -2.29 -10.25
CA VAL A 38 4.06 -1.63 -10.91
C VAL A 38 4.57 -0.48 -10.05
N ALA A 39 5.84 -0.12 -10.22
CA ALA A 39 6.39 1.16 -9.78
C ALA A 39 6.76 2.01 -11.00
N GLU A 40 6.30 3.24 -11.03
CA GLU A 40 6.68 4.24 -12.02
C GLU A 40 7.56 5.31 -11.37
N VAL A 41 8.72 5.55 -11.95
CA VAL A 41 9.60 6.66 -11.54
C VAL A 41 9.57 7.71 -12.63
N VAL A 42 9.30 8.96 -12.24
CA VAL A 42 9.36 10.12 -13.12
C VAL A 42 10.58 10.94 -12.74
N ALA A 43 11.54 11.05 -13.66
CA ALA A 43 12.74 11.85 -13.50
C ALA A 43 12.43 13.35 -13.62
N PRO A 44 13.38 14.26 -13.23
CA PRO A 44 13.18 15.70 -13.30
C PRO A 44 12.90 16.24 -14.70
N ASP A 45 13.35 15.54 -15.73
CA ASP A 45 13.11 15.85 -17.15
C ASP A 45 11.76 15.30 -17.67
N GLY A 46 10.95 14.68 -16.80
CA GLY A 46 9.67 14.07 -17.13
C GLY A 46 9.78 12.65 -17.69
N LYS A 47 10.98 12.11 -17.85
CA LYS A 47 11.19 10.76 -18.37
C LYS A 47 10.68 9.72 -17.37
N LYS A 48 9.84 8.79 -17.84
CA LYS A 48 9.32 7.68 -17.07
C LYS A 48 10.22 6.46 -17.18
N SER A 49 10.32 5.72 -16.07
CA SER A 49 10.99 4.44 -16.00
C SER A 49 10.29 3.48 -15.03
N PHE A 50 10.50 2.18 -15.23
CA PHE A 50 9.91 1.10 -14.44
C PHE A 50 11.04 0.27 -13.83
N PRO A 51 11.52 0.62 -12.61
CA PRO A 51 12.71 0.00 -12.03
C PRO A 51 12.58 -1.52 -11.81
N PHE A 52 11.35 -2.01 -11.66
CA PHE A 52 11.06 -3.44 -11.51
C PHE A 52 10.43 -4.06 -12.77
N GLY A 53 10.42 -3.33 -13.91
CA GLY A 53 9.73 -3.75 -15.13
C GLY A 53 8.22 -3.46 -15.06
N GLU A 54 7.52 -3.83 -16.15
CA GLU A 54 6.09 -3.57 -16.31
C GLU A 54 5.19 -4.61 -15.61
N THR A 55 5.73 -5.80 -15.33
CA THR A 55 5.00 -6.91 -14.70
C THR A 55 5.77 -7.50 -13.52
N PRO A 56 6.12 -6.69 -12.50
CA PRO A 56 6.88 -7.16 -11.36
C PRO A 56 6.04 -8.11 -10.47
N LYS A 57 6.70 -8.71 -9.49
CA LYS A 57 6.07 -9.49 -8.42
C LYS A 57 6.31 -8.78 -7.10
N GLY A 58 5.36 -8.85 -6.20
CA GLY A 58 5.55 -8.29 -4.87
C GLY A 58 4.25 -8.09 -4.12
N ILE A 59 4.42 -7.66 -2.90
CA ILE A 59 3.32 -7.35 -1.98
C ILE A 59 3.72 -6.19 -1.07
N ILE A 60 2.71 -5.53 -0.52
CA ILE A 60 2.85 -4.77 0.71
C ILE A 60 1.75 -5.22 1.68
N ILE A 61 2.11 -5.38 2.94
CA ILE A 61 1.20 -5.79 4.02
C ILE A 61 1.18 -4.67 5.06
N PHE A 62 -0.02 -4.28 5.48
CA PHE A 62 -0.25 -3.36 6.58
C PHE A 62 -1.04 -4.07 7.68
N THR A 63 -0.51 -4.08 8.89
CA THR A 63 -1.20 -4.68 10.04
C THR A 63 -1.94 -3.63 10.87
N ALA A 64 -2.96 -4.04 11.60
CA ALA A 64 -3.76 -3.13 12.43
C ALA A 64 -2.95 -2.50 13.58
N ASP A 65 -1.90 -3.18 14.05
CA ASP A 65 -0.98 -2.68 15.08
C ASP A 65 0.06 -1.69 14.54
N GLY A 66 -0.02 -1.29 13.25
CA GLY A 66 0.80 -0.24 12.65
C GLY A 66 2.15 -0.72 12.13
N ARG A 67 2.27 -1.99 11.74
CA ARG A 67 3.47 -2.52 11.09
C ARG A 67 3.24 -2.70 9.60
N PHE A 68 4.32 -2.62 8.82
CA PHE A 68 4.30 -2.93 7.40
C PHE A 68 5.48 -3.82 7.00
N ALA A 69 5.28 -4.58 5.92
CA ALA A 69 6.33 -5.24 5.18
C ALA A 69 6.07 -5.09 3.68
N GLN A 70 7.08 -4.73 2.92
CA GLN A 70 7.00 -4.52 1.47
C GLN A 70 8.10 -5.32 0.79
N ILE A 71 7.74 -6.02 -0.29
CA ILE A 71 8.65 -6.76 -1.15
C ILE A 71 8.31 -6.44 -2.59
N HIS A 72 9.28 -5.93 -3.35
CA HIS A 72 9.16 -5.73 -4.79
C HIS A 72 10.29 -6.45 -5.50
N VAL A 73 9.98 -7.24 -6.52
CA VAL A 73 10.94 -8.01 -7.30
C VAL A 73 10.56 -7.93 -8.77
N ALA A 74 11.50 -7.59 -9.63
CA ALA A 74 11.28 -7.63 -11.06
C ALA A 74 11.03 -9.06 -11.55
N SER A 75 10.18 -9.22 -12.57
CA SER A 75 9.84 -10.54 -13.10
C SER A 75 11.00 -11.23 -13.83
N ASP A 76 11.98 -10.46 -14.27
CA ASP A 76 13.15 -10.88 -15.06
C ASP A 76 14.44 -11.03 -14.24
N VAL A 77 14.35 -11.10 -12.91
CA VAL A 77 15.51 -11.41 -12.06
C VAL A 77 16.02 -12.81 -12.41
N PRO A 78 17.30 -12.95 -12.83
CA PRO A 78 17.86 -14.23 -13.20
C PRO A 78 18.01 -15.16 -11.99
N LYS A 79 17.92 -16.44 -12.24
CA LYS A 79 18.32 -17.45 -11.26
C LYS A 79 19.84 -17.46 -11.13
N ILE A 80 20.34 -17.66 -9.91
CA ILE A 80 21.77 -17.91 -9.70
C ILE A 80 22.14 -19.24 -10.35
N ALA A 81 23.08 -19.21 -11.29
CA ALA A 81 23.45 -20.37 -12.11
C ALA A 81 23.91 -21.58 -11.28
N SER A 82 24.64 -21.32 -10.17
CA SER A 82 25.07 -22.37 -9.25
C SER A 82 23.95 -22.99 -8.41
N ASN A 83 22.72 -22.45 -8.46
CA ASN A 83 21.61 -22.80 -7.58
C ASN A 83 21.96 -22.73 -6.07
N ASN A 84 22.97 -21.95 -5.73
CA ASN A 84 23.41 -21.70 -4.36
C ASN A 84 23.60 -20.19 -4.15
N ARG A 85 22.79 -19.61 -3.26
CA ARG A 85 22.79 -18.16 -3.02
C ARG A 85 24.12 -17.61 -2.49
N LEU A 86 25.04 -18.47 -2.02
CA LEU A 86 26.34 -18.05 -1.49
C LEU A 86 27.45 -18.11 -2.53
N THR A 87 27.21 -18.66 -3.72
CA THR A 87 28.21 -18.87 -4.79
C THR A 87 27.73 -18.28 -6.14
N GLY A 88 26.88 -17.24 -6.10
CA GLY A 88 26.56 -16.48 -7.29
C GLY A 88 27.74 -15.60 -7.73
N THR A 89 27.72 -15.16 -8.98
CA THR A 89 28.69 -14.20 -9.49
C THR A 89 28.40 -12.78 -8.96
N PRO A 90 29.39 -11.88 -8.95
CA PRO A 90 29.16 -10.47 -8.60
C PRO A 90 28.05 -9.81 -9.43
N GLU A 91 27.95 -10.13 -10.73
CA GLU A 91 26.95 -9.60 -11.66
C GLU A 91 25.54 -10.10 -11.31
N GLU A 92 25.41 -11.39 -10.93
CA GLU A 92 24.14 -11.97 -10.47
C GLU A 92 23.66 -11.25 -9.21
N TYR A 93 24.54 -11.09 -8.21
CA TYR A 93 24.18 -10.37 -6.97
C TYR A 93 23.84 -8.90 -7.23
N ALA A 94 24.64 -8.20 -8.05
CA ALA A 94 24.37 -6.82 -8.40
C ALA A 94 23.04 -6.66 -9.14
N THR A 95 22.68 -7.62 -10.00
CA THR A 95 21.39 -7.62 -10.71
C THR A 95 20.24 -7.85 -9.74
N ILE A 96 20.33 -8.85 -8.86
CA ILE A 96 19.31 -9.11 -7.84
C ILE A 96 19.11 -7.86 -6.96
N MET A 97 20.21 -7.23 -6.52
CA MET A 97 20.15 -6.04 -5.67
C MET A 97 19.46 -4.85 -6.37
N ARG A 98 19.77 -4.60 -7.63
CA ARG A 98 19.14 -3.51 -8.40
C ARG A 98 17.68 -3.76 -8.76
N ARG A 99 17.28 -5.02 -8.81
CA ARG A 99 15.97 -5.46 -9.34
C ARG A 99 15.03 -5.98 -8.26
N SER A 100 15.40 -5.82 -6.99
CA SER A 100 14.55 -6.20 -5.86
C SER A 100 14.75 -5.27 -4.67
N ILE A 101 13.73 -5.11 -3.86
CA ILE A 101 13.77 -4.39 -2.59
C ILE A 101 12.84 -5.08 -1.60
N SER A 102 13.33 -5.28 -0.38
CA SER A 102 12.51 -5.68 0.76
C SER A 102 12.72 -4.70 1.88
N VAL A 103 11.65 -4.28 2.52
CA VAL A 103 11.69 -3.31 3.61
C VAL A 103 10.54 -3.59 4.58
N PHE A 104 10.80 -3.39 5.87
CA PHE A 104 9.76 -3.48 6.90
C PHE A 104 9.97 -2.46 8.01
N GLY A 105 8.93 -2.21 8.76
CA GLY A 105 8.94 -1.28 9.87
C GLY A 105 7.56 -0.99 10.42
N SER A 106 7.36 0.21 10.91
CA SER A 106 6.05 0.72 11.33
C SER A 106 5.54 1.79 10.37
N TYR A 107 4.23 1.99 10.37
CA TYR A 107 3.61 3.04 9.58
C TYR A 107 2.62 3.86 10.39
N SER A 108 2.37 5.08 9.95
CA SER A 108 1.28 5.94 10.41
C SER A 108 0.60 6.61 9.23
N VAL A 109 -0.70 6.90 9.38
CA VAL A 109 -1.48 7.60 8.35
C VAL A 109 -1.89 8.96 8.89
N ASN A 110 -1.72 9.98 8.08
CA ASN A 110 -2.26 11.32 8.31
C ASN A 110 -3.50 11.49 7.45
N GLU A 111 -4.68 11.51 8.09
CA GLU A 111 -5.98 11.60 7.42
C GLU A 111 -6.16 12.94 6.70
N GLU A 112 -5.72 14.04 7.32
CA GLU A 112 -5.87 15.40 6.79
C GLU A 112 -4.99 15.62 5.55
N LYS A 113 -3.71 15.25 5.65
CA LYS A 113 -2.75 15.37 4.55
C LYS A 113 -2.88 14.28 3.50
N LYS A 114 -3.64 13.22 3.80
CA LYS A 114 -3.71 12.00 2.98
C LYS A 114 -2.32 11.44 2.69
N THR A 115 -1.51 11.26 3.73
CA THR A 115 -0.17 10.70 3.61
C THR A 115 -0.02 9.46 4.50
N VAL A 116 0.88 8.56 4.08
CA VAL A 116 1.39 7.46 4.89
C VAL A 116 2.87 7.67 5.12
N THR A 117 3.30 7.59 6.38
CA THR A 117 4.71 7.66 6.77
C THR A 117 5.20 6.29 7.16
N PHE A 118 6.26 5.82 6.51
CA PHE A 118 6.95 4.57 6.80
C PHE A 118 8.19 4.86 7.66
N LYS A 119 8.24 4.33 8.89
CA LYS A 119 9.45 4.32 9.72
C LYS A 119 10.16 2.99 9.51
N ILE A 120 11.29 3.02 8.83
CA ILE A 120 11.99 1.83 8.37
C ILE A 120 12.84 1.26 9.51
N VAL A 121 12.58 -0.02 9.85
CA VAL A 121 13.40 -0.76 10.82
C VAL A 121 14.57 -1.41 10.12
N SER A 122 14.35 -2.05 8.97
CA SER A 122 15.42 -2.61 8.15
C SER A 122 14.98 -2.78 6.68
N SER A 123 15.97 -2.85 5.80
CA SER A 123 15.79 -2.95 4.35
C SER A 123 16.95 -3.71 3.71
N THR A 124 16.69 -4.35 2.56
CA THR A 124 17.78 -4.87 1.71
C THR A 124 18.65 -3.76 1.12
N TYR A 125 18.19 -2.50 1.15
CA TYR A 125 19.02 -1.32 0.94
C TYR A 125 19.31 -0.68 2.30
N PRO A 126 20.46 -0.97 2.94
CA PRO A 126 20.74 -0.60 4.33
C PRO A 126 20.67 0.89 4.62
N ASN A 127 20.90 1.74 3.61
CA ASN A 127 20.86 3.21 3.78
C ASN A 127 19.47 3.75 4.18
N TRP A 128 18.41 2.95 4.07
CA TRP A 128 17.08 3.35 4.54
C TRP A 128 16.82 3.02 6.00
N GLU A 129 17.68 2.23 6.64
CA GLU A 129 17.50 1.86 8.05
C GLU A 129 17.48 3.10 8.96
N GLY A 130 16.46 3.20 9.80
CA GLY A 130 16.24 4.35 10.69
C GLY A 130 15.54 5.55 10.03
N GLU A 131 15.37 5.56 8.69
CA GLU A 131 14.70 6.66 8.01
C GLU A 131 13.18 6.63 8.16
N ALA A 132 12.57 7.81 7.99
CA ALA A 132 11.13 7.99 7.83
C ALA A 132 10.84 8.50 6.42
N GLN A 133 10.02 7.77 5.66
CA GLN A 133 9.61 8.14 4.31
C GLN A 133 8.12 8.47 4.29
N GLU A 134 7.78 9.71 4.01
CA GLU A 134 6.39 10.14 3.78
C GLU A 134 6.03 9.97 2.29
N ARG A 135 4.83 9.45 2.03
CA ARG A 135 4.27 9.28 0.69
C ARG A 135 2.83 9.77 0.67
N SER A 136 2.43 10.45 -0.39
CA SER A 136 1.01 10.76 -0.63
C SER A 136 0.22 9.47 -0.87
N ILE A 137 -1.02 9.44 -0.39
CA ILE A 137 -2.04 8.44 -0.75
C ILE A 137 -2.85 9.05 -1.89
N ASP A 138 -2.47 8.71 -3.14
CA ASP A 138 -3.09 9.30 -4.33
C ASP A 138 -4.42 8.61 -4.67
N LYS A 139 -4.53 7.33 -4.32
CA LYS A 139 -5.75 6.53 -4.44
C LYS A 139 -5.80 5.48 -3.35
N LEU A 140 -6.94 5.35 -2.69
CA LEU A 140 -7.22 4.26 -1.77
C LEU A 140 -8.72 3.93 -1.85
N THR A 141 -9.00 2.75 -2.38
CA THR A 141 -10.34 2.17 -2.52
C THR A 141 -10.37 0.77 -1.92
N ALA A 142 -11.50 0.07 -2.03
CA ALA A 142 -11.56 -1.33 -1.62
C ALA A 142 -10.53 -2.21 -2.36
N ASP A 143 -10.24 -1.91 -3.65
CA ASP A 143 -9.49 -2.77 -4.54
C ASP A 143 -8.14 -2.19 -4.99
N GLU A 144 -7.92 -0.88 -4.86
CA GLU A 144 -6.75 -0.21 -5.38
C GLU A 144 -6.09 0.71 -4.35
N PHE A 145 -4.78 0.66 -4.31
CA PHE A 145 -3.95 1.56 -3.51
C PHE A 145 -2.81 2.12 -4.37
N VAL A 146 -2.68 3.44 -4.39
CA VAL A 146 -1.58 4.15 -5.06
C VAL A 146 -0.95 5.11 -4.08
N ASN A 147 0.36 5.06 -3.96
CA ASN A 147 1.12 6.01 -3.16
C ASN A 147 2.33 6.54 -3.94
N THR A 148 2.70 7.78 -3.67
CA THR A 148 3.84 8.44 -4.34
C THR A 148 4.83 9.00 -3.33
N ASN A 149 6.10 8.67 -3.52
CA ASN A 149 7.22 9.33 -2.87
C ASN A 149 7.68 10.49 -3.78
N HIS A 150 7.56 11.72 -3.29
CA HIS A 150 7.97 12.94 -4.01
C HIS A 150 9.41 13.34 -3.72
N ASN A 151 10.14 12.57 -2.91
CA ASN A 151 11.52 12.86 -2.50
C ASN A 151 12.50 11.82 -3.03
N VAL A 152 12.40 11.47 -4.31
CA VAL A 152 13.40 10.64 -4.98
C VAL A 152 14.41 11.52 -5.72
N ALA A 153 15.61 11.00 -5.97
CA ALA A 153 16.69 11.73 -6.64
C ALA A 153 16.97 13.12 -6.02
N GLY A 154 16.95 13.22 -4.69
CA GLY A 154 17.18 14.50 -3.98
C GLY A 154 16.01 15.48 -4.11
N GLY A 155 14.77 14.99 -4.18
CA GLY A 155 13.56 15.81 -4.26
C GLY A 155 13.23 16.32 -5.65
N ARG A 156 13.91 15.84 -6.68
CA ARG A 156 13.73 16.29 -8.07
C ARG A 156 12.92 15.33 -8.94
N GLY A 157 12.44 14.23 -8.37
CA GLY A 157 11.63 13.24 -9.07
C GLY A 157 10.58 12.64 -8.15
N SER A 158 9.73 11.77 -8.70
CA SER A 158 8.72 11.04 -7.95
C SER A 158 8.75 9.55 -8.28
N ALA A 159 8.33 8.74 -7.29
CA ALA A 159 8.15 7.31 -7.48
C ALA A 159 6.76 6.90 -6.98
N SER A 160 5.90 6.48 -7.89
CA SER A 160 4.54 6.03 -7.63
C SER A 160 4.49 4.51 -7.63
N ASN A 161 3.86 3.94 -6.62
CA ASN A 161 3.65 2.50 -6.49
C ASN A 161 2.16 2.20 -6.60
N PHE A 162 1.82 1.27 -7.46
CA PHE A 162 0.46 0.84 -7.75
C PHE A 162 0.23 -0.56 -7.20
N TYR A 163 -0.89 -0.73 -6.49
CA TYR A 163 -1.24 -2.00 -5.86
C TYR A 163 -2.71 -2.33 -6.10
N LYS A 164 -3.01 -3.63 -6.07
CA LYS A 164 -4.38 -4.17 -6.00
C LYS A 164 -4.53 -4.98 -4.72
N ARG A 165 -5.72 -4.92 -4.11
CA ARG A 165 -6.00 -5.73 -2.91
C ARG A 165 -5.77 -7.21 -3.22
N ALA A 166 -5.12 -7.91 -2.30
CA ALA A 166 -5.05 -9.36 -2.38
C ALA A 166 -6.41 -9.95 -1.95
N ASN A 167 -6.89 -10.92 -2.71
CA ASN A 167 -8.12 -11.68 -2.41
C ASN A 167 -7.87 -12.66 -1.27
#